data_1cf760b6402c25c7775e29867caa8fc8
#
_entry.id   1cf760b6402c25c7775e29867caa8fc8
#
_cell.length_a   1.000
_cell.length_b   1.000
_cell.length_c   1.000
_cell.angle_alpha   90.00
_cell.angle_beta   90.00
_cell.angle_gamma   90.00
#
_symmetry.space_group_name_H-M   'P 1'
#
loop_
_entity.id
_entity.type
_entity.pdbx_description
1 polymer ?
#
loop_
_entity_poly.entity_id
_entity_poly.type
_entity_poly.pdbx_seq_one_letter_code
_entity_poly.pdbx_strand_id
1 'polypeptide(L)'
;NILFTTGHGVLEMTRQNDTIFHYESKSPVFACQRLKNGNTFVGECVTGRMLEISPKGKIVKETCILPKGVKDGGFAFMRNARRLDNGHFLVAHYGDQCVKEYDANGKMVWKLDVPGGPHSLTRLPNGHTLIAVADKDQNPRLIEVTPEGKTIWEISNADIPGKPLKFLGGFQYFSDGRFLITNWTGHVNPKEKVHLLLVDRQKNVLYSLENTPELQTMSSVYSTDKPAGVASYH
;
A
#
# COMPACT_ATOMS: atom_id res chain seq x y z
N ASN A 1 -17.82 6.25 -3.22
CA ASN A 1 -17.62 5.44 -2.03
C ASN A 1 -16.13 5.29 -1.72
N ILE A 2 -15.80 5.03 -0.47
CA ILE A 2 -14.41 4.81 -0.01
C ILE A 2 -14.35 3.42 0.60
N LEU A 3 -13.43 2.57 0.10
CA LEU A 3 -13.11 1.24 0.64
C LEU A 3 -11.80 1.35 1.42
N PHE A 4 -11.78 0.90 2.67
CA PHE A 4 -10.60 0.99 3.53
C PHE A 4 -10.55 -0.13 4.57
N THR A 5 -9.35 -0.37 5.12
CA THR A 5 -9.13 -1.32 6.21
C THR A 5 -9.31 -0.65 7.56
N THR A 6 -9.84 -1.39 8.54
CA THR A 6 -10.08 -0.93 9.92
C THR A 6 -9.12 -1.53 10.94
N GLY A 7 -8.03 -2.14 10.51
CA GLY A 7 -7.13 -2.93 11.34
C GLY A 7 -7.55 -4.40 11.43
N HIS A 8 -8.78 -4.70 11.76
CA HIS A 8 -9.32 -6.08 11.81
C HIS A 8 -10.49 -6.31 10.84
N GLY A 9 -10.60 -5.52 9.80
CA GLY A 9 -11.67 -5.68 8.83
C GLY A 9 -11.55 -4.74 7.66
N VAL A 10 -12.62 -4.71 6.86
CA VAL A 10 -12.78 -3.83 5.71
C VAL A 10 -14.16 -3.20 5.76
N LEU A 11 -14.21 -1.89 5.51
CA LEU A 11 -15.44 -1.13 5.34
C LEU A 11 -15.47 -0.47 3.97
N GLU A 12 -16.65 -0.39 3.38
CA GLU A 12 -16.93 0.56 2.31
C GLU A 12 -18.06 1.49 2.75
N MET A 13 -17.82 2.78 2.63
CA MET A 13 -18.75 3.82 3.07
C MET A 13 -19.06 4.79 1.93
N THR A 14 -20.28 5.31 1.94
CA THR A 14 -20.68 6.45 1.11
C THR A 14 -20.10 7.75 1.65
N ARG A 15 -20.23 8.85 0.87
CA ARG A 15 -19.88 10.21 1.35
C ARG A 15 -20.80 10.70 2.47
N GLN A 16 -21.97 10.09 2.65
CA GLN A 16 -22.94 10.35 3.72
C GLN A 16 -22.70 9.50 4.97
N ASN A 17 -21.60 8.74 5.00
CA ASN A 17 -21.22 7.82 6.07
C ASN A 17 -22.09 6.56 6.21
N ASP A 18 -22.86 6.20 5.17
CA ASP A 18 -23.58 4.92 5.16
C ASP A 18 -22.61 3.78 4.87
N THR A 19 -22.63 2.73 5.69
CA THR A 19 -21.86 1.51 5.44
C THR A 19 -22.60 0.65 4.42
N ILE A 20 -21.93 0.38 3.28
CA ILE A 20 -22.49 -0.43 2.19
C ILE A 20 -21.80 -1.80 2.02
N PHE A 21 -20.64 -1.97 2.62
CA PHE A 21 -19.95 -3.25 2.72
C PHE A 21 -19.16 -3.32 4.02
N HIS A 22 -19.18 -4.47 4.66
CA HIS A 22 -18.45 -4.75 5.88
C HIS A 22 -17.94 -6.20 5.88
N TYR A 23 -16.68 -6.38 6.29
CA TYR A 23 -16.07 -7.68 6.55
C TYR A 23 -15.22 -7.61 7.82
N GLU A 24 -15.41 -8.55 8.74
CA GLU A 24 -14.59 -8.70 9.95
C GLU A 24 -13.64 -9.87 9.82
N SER A 25 -12.42 -9.68 10.29
CA SER A 25 -11.34 -10.67 10.32
C SER A 25 -10.81 -10.84 11.76
N LYS A 26 -10.38 -12.06 12.07
CA LYS A 26 -9.63 -12.34 13.31
C LYS A 26 -8.15 -11.98 13.20
N SER A 27 -7.65 -11.77 11.99
CA SER A 27 -6.28 -11.36 11.70
C SER A 27 -6.26 -9.88 11.34
N PRO A 28 -5.19 -9.13 11.65
CA PRO A 28 -5.01 -7.77 11.13
C PRO A 28 -5.08 -7.75 9.60
N VAL A 29 -5.82 -6.75 9.06
CA VAL A 29 -6.03 -6.56 7.62
C VAL A 29 -5.32 -5.28 7.20
N PHE A 30 -4.34 -5.40 6.29
CA PHE A 30 -3.59 -4.27 5.76
C PHE A 30 -3.77 -4.06 4.25
N ALA A 31 -4.57 -4.91 3.61
CA ALA A 31 -4.84 -4.80 2.18
C ALA A 31 -6.31 -5.01 1.88
N CYS A 32 -6.90 -4.10 1.13
CA CYS A 32 -8.21 -4.28 0.50
C CYS A 32 -8.23 -3.65 -0.88
N GLN A 33 -9.03 -4.23 -1.78
CA GLN A 33 -9.18 -3.74 -3.15
C GLN A 33 -10.53 -4.18 -3.70
N ARG A 34 -11.29 -3.25 -4.31
CA ARG A 34 -12.48 -3.63 -5.08
C ARG A 34 -12.05 -4.22 -6.42
N LEU A 35 -12.50 -5.43 -6.71
CA LEU A 35 -12.22 -6.12 -7.97
C LEU A 35 -13.23 -5.74 -9.05
N LYS A 36 -12.83 -5.94 -10.31
CA LYS A 36 -13.68 -5.66 -11.49
C LYS A 36 -15.00 -6.45 -11.51
N ASN A 37 -15.03 -7.64 -10.88
CA ASN A 37 -16.22 -8.47 -10.75
C ASN A 37 -17.16 -8.07 -9.59
N GLY A 38 -16.85 -6.97 -8.88
CA GLY A 38 -17.62 -6.46 -7.75
C GLY A 38 -17.26 -7.10 -6.40
N ASN A 39 -16.46 -8.16 -6.36
CA ASN A 39 -15.96 -8.73 -5.11
C ASN A 39 -14.88 -7.83 -4.48
N THR A 40 -14.59 -8.07 -3.21
CA THR A 40 -13.51 -7.39 -2.50
C THR A 40 -12.36 -8.35 -2.23
N PHE A 41 -11.16 -8.01 -2.70
CA PHE A 41 -9.93 -8.65 -2.26
C PHE A 41 -9.56 -8.14 -0.87
N VAL A 42 -9.13 -9.06 0.01
CA VAL A 42 -8.68 -8.76 1.38
C VAL A 42 -7.42 -9.58 1.67
N GLY A 43 -6.37 -8.91 2.15
CA GLY A 43 -5.14 -9.55 2.60
C GLY A 43 -5.02 -9.52 4.12
N GLU A 44 -5.02 -10.70 4.73
CA GLU A 44 -4.82 -10.87 6.17
C GLU A 44 -3.33 -11.04 6.50
N CYS A 45 -2.81 -10.18 7.38
CA CYS A 45 -1.39 -10.10 7.67
C CYS A 45 -0.82 -11.37 8.29
N VAL A 46 -1.32 -11.74 9.46
CA VAL A 46 -0.74 -12.79 10.30
C VAL A 46 -1.01 -14.18 9.73
N THR A 47 -2.21 -14.40 9.21
CA THR A 47 -2.63 -15.69 8.64
C THR A 47 -2.12 -15.92 7.22
N GLY A 48 -1.64 -14.85 6.55
CA GLY A 48 -1.23 -14.93 5.14
C GLY A 48 -2.36 -15.31 4.18
N ARG A 49 -3.61 -15.11 4.58
CA ARG A 49 -4.77 -15.41 3.75
C ARG A 49 -5.06 -14.29 2.77
N MET A 50 -5.15 -14.65 1.51
CA MET A 50 -5.60 -13.81 0.40
C MET A 50 -7.03 -14.20 0.07
N LEU A 51 -7.98 -13.35 0.43
CA LEU A 51 -9.41 -13.63 0.35
C LEU A 51 -10.06 -12.87 -0.79
N GLU A 52 -11.02 -13.48 -1.44
CA GLU A 52 -11.98 -12.81 -2.29
C GLU A 52 -13.37 -12.93 -1.64
N ILE A 53 -14.01 -11.81 -1.39
CA ILE A 53 -15.25 -11.70 -0.62
C ILE A 53 -16.32 -11.09 -1.50
N SER A 54 -17.46 -11.77 -1.59
CA SER A 54 -18.61 -11.29 -2.36
C SER A 54 -19.20 -10.01 -1.76
N PRO A 55 -20.01 -9.23 -2.52
CA PRO A 55 -20.70 -8.06 -1.99
C PRO A 55 -21.61 -8.36 -0.78
N LYS A 56 -22.00 -9.62 -0.59
CA LYS A 56 -22.79 -10.09 0.56
C LYS A 56 -21.94 -10.54 1.76
N GLY A 57 -20.62 -10.24 1.77
CA GLY A 57 -19.72 -10.57 2.87
C GLY A 57 -19.30 -12.05 2.93
N LYS A 58 -19.58 -12.90 1.92
CA LYS A 58 -19.18 -14.30 1.90
C LYS A 58 -17.81 -14.46 1.26
N ILE A 59 -16.90 -15.22 1.89
CA ILE A 59 -15.65 -15.66 1.28
C ILE A 59 -16.00 -16.62 0.13
N VAL A 60 -15.60 -16.23 -1.10
CA VAL A 60 -15.83 -17.01 -2.32
C VAL A 60 -14.54 -17.66 -2.84
N LYS A 61 -13.38 -17.12 -2.45
CA LYS A 61 -12.08 -17.68 -2.74
C LYS A 61 -11.10 -17.38 -1.61
N GLU A 62 -10.24 -18.35 -1.32
CA GLU A 62 -9.17 -18.25 -0.34
C GLU A 62 -7.90 -18.87 -0.88
N THR A 63 -6.77 -18.19 -0.67
CA THR A 63 -5.43 -18.71 -0.96
C THR A 63 -4.52 -18.32 0.21
N CYS A 64 -3.76 -19.29 0.74
CA CYS A 64 -2.78 -19.02 1.79
C CYS A 64 -1.37 -18.91 1.18
N ILE A 65 -0.63 -17.86 1.56
CA ILE A 65 0.75 -17.62 1.10
C ILE A 65 1.79 -17.86 2.20
N LEU A 66 1.38 -18.32 3.39
CA LEU A 66 2.34 -18.74 4.41
C LEU A 66 3.18 -19.93 3.91
N PRO A 67 4.47 -20.00 4.28
CA PRO A 67 5.29 -21.16 4.02
C PRO A 67 4.67 -22.43 4.64
N LYS A 68 4.89 -23.58 4.00
CA LYS A 68 4.38 -24.86 4.49
C LYS A 68 4.82 -25.11 5.94
N GLY A 69 3.86 -25.42 6.81
CA GLY A 69 4.08 -25.68 8.23
C GLY A 69 4.10 -24.43 9.12
N VAL A 70 4.11 -23.24 8.56
CA VAL A 70 3.98 -21.99 9.31
C VAL A 70 2.49 -21.70 9.54
N LYS A 71 2.08 -21.53 10.81
CA LYS A 71 0.69 -21.25 11.20
C LYS A 71 0.43 -19.77 11.42
N ASP A 72 1.49 -19.00 11.70
CA ASP A 72 1.45 -17.59 12.04
C ASP A 72 2.67 -16.90 11.46
N GLY A 73 2.46 -15.95 10.55
CA GLY A 73 3.51 -15.16 9.92
C GLY A 73 4.03 -14.00 10.78
N GLY A 74 3.35 -13.71 11.87
CA GLY A 74 3.62 -12.54 12.70
C GLY A 74 3.15 -11.21 12.07
N PHE A 75 3.14 -10.19 12.88
CA PHE A 75 2.65 -8.86 12.48
C PHE A 75 3.50 -8.20 11.38
N ALA A 76 4.75 -8.60 11.21
CA ALA A 76 5.65 -8.09 10.18
C ALA A 76 5.59 -8.86 8.85
N PHE A 77 4.80 -9.92 8.76
CA PHE A 77 4.75 -10.78 7.59
C PHE A 77 4.33 -10.03 6.32
N MET A 78 3.26 -9.22 6.42
CA MET A 78 2.72 -8.47 5.29
C MET A 78 2.25 -7.08 5.74
N ARG A 79 2.53 -6.04 4.95
CA ARG A 79 2.00 -4.68 5.16
C ARG A 79 1.05 -4.22 4.07
N ASN A 80 1.16 -4.80 2.89
CA ASN A 80 0.26 -4.51 1.77
C ASN A 80 0.21 -5.69 0.81
N ALA A 81 -0.88 -5.81 0.09
CA ALA A 81 -1.04 -6.75 -1.01
C ALA A 81 -1.97 -6.18 -2.08
N ARG A 82 -1.75 -6.57 -3.33
CA ARG A 82 -2.59 -6.23 -4.48
C ARG A 82 -2.95 -7.48 -5.25
N ARG A 83 -4.21 -7.59 -5.64
CA ARG A 83 -4.66 -8.57 -6.63
C ARG A 83 -4.36 -8.03 -8.01
N LEU A 84 -3.52 -8.71 -8.78
CA LEU A 84 -3.18 -8.36 -10.15
C LEU A 84 -4.24 -8.86 -11.14
N ASP A 85 -4.32 -8.25 -12.31
CA ASP A 85 -5.28 -8.62 -13.38
C ASP A 85 -5.08 -10.07 -13.88
N ASN A 86 -3.84 -10.59 -13.84
CA ASN A 86 -3.53 -11.99 -14.16
C ASN A 86 -3.95 -13.00 -13.07
N GLY A 87 -4.52 -12.50 -11.98
CA GLY A 87 -4.95 -13.33 -10.85
C GLY A 87 -3.86 -13.63 -9.81
N HIS A 88 -2.67 -13.07 -9.93
CA HIS A 88 -1.61 -13.17 -8.94
C HIS A 88 -1.80 -12.21 -7.77
N PHE A 89 -1.00 -12.40 -6.72
CA PHE A 89 -0.92 -11.52 -5.57
C PHE A 89 0.47 -10.89 -5.49
N LEU A 90 0.54 -9.57 -5.52
CA LEU A 90 1.78 -8.83 -5.26
C LEU A 90 1.78 -8.40 -3.80
N VAL A 91 2.81 -8.76 -3.03
CA VAL A 91 2.80 -8.66 -1.57
C VAL A 91 4.05 -7.99 -1.04
N ALA A 92 3.85 -7.00 -0.15
CA ALA A 92 4.91 -6.32 0.58
C ALA A 92 5.22 -7.06 1.89
N HIS A 93 6.32 -7.81 1.93
CA HIS A 93 6.83 -8.52 3.10
C HIS A 93 7.77 -7.61 3.91
N TYR A 94 7.20 -6.87 4.85
CA TYR A 94 7.92 -5.86 5.62
C TYR A 94 9.10 -6.44 6.41
N GLY A 95 8.86 -7.53 7.14
CA GLY A 95 9.87 -8.17 7.98
C GLY A 95 11.01 -8.80 7.18
N ASP A 96 10.68 -9.36 6.02
CA ASP A 96 11.66 -9.98 5.11
C ASP A 96 12.38 -8.95 4.22
N GLN A 97 11.98 -7.69 4.26
CA GLN A 97 12.50 -6.60 3.41
C GLN A 97 12.46 -6.97 1.92
N CYS A 98 11.35 -7.54 1.46
CA CYS A 98 11.19 -7.92 0.07
C CYS A 98 9.74 -7.76 -0.42
N VAL A 99 9.60 -7.71 -1.73
CA VAL A 99 8.32 -7.84 -2.43
C VAL A 99 8.29 -9.21 -3.09
N LYS A 100 7.18 -9.92 -2.98
CA LYS A 100 6.96 -11.21 -3.64
C LYS A 100 5.70 -11.18 -4.47
N GLU A 101 5.71 -11.89 -5.60
CA GLU A 101 4.53 -12.19 -6.39
C GLU A 101 4.21 -13.68 -6.24
N TYR A 102 2.95 -13.97 -5.94
CA TYR A 102 2.43 -15.33 -5.81
C TYR A 102 1.39 -15.56 -6.88
N ASP A 103 1.36 -16.76 -7.46
CA ASP A 103 0.28 -17.18 -8.37
C ASP A 103 -1.05 -17.36 -7.62
N ALA A 104 -2.12 -17.67 -8.36
CA ALA A 104 -3.46 -17.84 -7.81
C ALA A 104 -3.57 -19.01 -6.80
N ASN A 105 -2.58 -19.92 -6.75
CA ASN A 105 -2.50 -21.04 -5.84
C ASN A 105 -1.59 -20.79 -4.63
N GLY A 106 -0.99 -19.59 -4.54
CA GLY A 106 -0.10 -19.21 -3.44
C GLY A 106 1.36 -19.65 -3.63
N LYS A 107 1.74 -20.12 -4.83
CA LYS A 107 3.14 -20.42 -5.16
C LYS A 107 3.86 -19.13 -5.52
N MET A 108 4.99 -18.86 -4.86
CA MET A 108 5.86 -17.72 -5.20
C MET A 108 6.44 -17.89 -6.61
N VAL A 109 6.26 -16.87 -7.46
CA VAL A 109 6.71 -16.85 -8.85
C VAL A 109 7.74 -15.76 -9.13
N TRP A 110 7.84 -14.75 -8.25
CA TRP A 110 8.81 -13.67 -8.36
C TRP A 110 9.13 -13.11 -6.97
N LYS A 111 10.37 -12.65 -6.78
CA LYS A 111 10.85 -11.99 -5.55
C LYS A 111 11.82 -10.88 -5.90
N LEU A 112 11.72 -9.77 -5.15
CA LEU A 112 12.67 -8.68 -5.17
C LEU A 112 13.01 -8.28 -3.73
N ASP A 113 14.29 -8.32 -3.37
CA ASP A 113 14.78 -7.74 -2.13
C ASP A 113 14.86 -6.22 -2.27
N VAL A 114 14.42 -5.49 -1.24
CA VAL A 114 14.39 -4.02 -1.23
C VAL A 114 15.15 -3.47 -0.03
N PRO A 115 15.67 -2.22 -0.12
CA PRO A 115 16.55 -1.65 0.91
C PRO A 115 15.77 -1.15 2.13
N GLY A 116 15.01 -2.02 2.80
CA GLY A 116 14.18 -1.71 3.97
C GLY A 116 12.81 -2.37 3.91
N GLY A 117 11.93 -2.09 4.88
CA GLY A 117 10.60 -2.69 4.94
C GLY A 117 9.62 -2.09 3.91
N PRO A 118 9.15 -2.84 2.89
CA PRO A 118 8.12 -2.35 1.99
C PRO A 118 6.79 -2.23 2.73
N HIS A 119 6.13 -1.07 2.61
CA HIS A 119 4.87 -0.81 3.31
C HIS A 119 3.67 -0.63 2.39
N SER A 120 3.89 -0.12 1.18
CA SER A 120 2.87 -0.01 0.13
C SER A 120 3.50 -0.29 -1.23
N LEU A 121 2.69 -0.80 -2.16
CA LEU A 121 3.16 -1.14 -3.49
C LEU A 121 2.03 -1.12 -4.52
N THR A 122 2.40 -0.93 -5.79
CA THR A 122 1.48 -1.14 -6.92
C THR A 122 2.25 -1.53 -8.18
N ARG A 123 1.65 -2.41 -9.00
CA ARG A 123 2.15 -2.77 -10.33
C ARG A 123 1.58 -1.79 -11.35
N LEU A 124 2.45 -1.22 -12.17
CA LEU A 124 2.07 -0.32 -13.26
C LEU A 124 1.77 -1.12 -14.55
N PRO A 125 1.00 -0.53 -15.50
CA PRO A 125 0.68 -1.21 -16.77
C PRO A 125 1.89 -1.58 -17.62
N ASN A 126 3.02 -0.86 -17.47
CA ASN A 126 4.29 -1.16 -18.15
C ASN A 126 5.09 -2.31 -17.49
N GLY A 127 4.55 -2.94 -16.45
CA GLY A 127 5.19 -4.01 -15.70
C GLY A 127 6.13 -3.54 -14.57
N HIS A 128 6.41 -2.26 -14.45
CA HIS A 128 7.19 -1.72 -13.33
C HIS A 128 6.41 -1.80 -12.01
N THR A 129 7.13 -1.80 -10.91
CA THR A 129 6.53 -1.77 -9.56
C THR A 129 6.96 -0.51 -8.82
N LEU A 130 5.97 0.23 -8.31
CA LEU A 130 6.21 1.28 -7.32
C LEU A 130 6.16 0.66 -5.93
N ILE A 131 7.13 1.01 -5.08
CA ILE A 131 7.27 0.45 -3.74
C ILE A 131 7.61 1.60 -2.77
N ALA A 132 6.74 1.80 -1.78
CA ALA A 132 7.05 2.65 -0.64
C ALA A 132 7.86 1.84 0.38
N VAL A 133 9.12 2.21 0.54
CA VAL A 133 10.02 1.62 1.53
C VAL A 133 9.97 2.49 2.77
N ALA A 134 9.34 1.94 3.81
CA ALA A 134 9.31 2.53 5.12
C ALA A 134 10.51 2.03 5.91
N ASP A 135 11.37 2.90 6.37
CA ASP A 135 12.71 2.46 6.76
C ASP A 135 12.92 2.43 8.26
N LYS A 136 13.58 1.34 8.71
CA LYS A 136 14.16 1.24 10.05
C LYS A 136 15.35 2.18 10.24
N ASP A 137 16.08 2.52 9.17
CA ASP A 137 17.33 3.28 9.21
C ASP A 137 17.15 4.77 8.85
N GLN A 138 15.93 5.27 8.92
CA GLN A 138 15.56 6.69 8.75
C GLN A 138 15.81 7.26 7.34
N ASN A 139 15.79 6.42 6.31
CA ASN A 139 15.86 6.86 4.92
C ASN A 139 14.65 6.33 4.11
N PRO A 140 13.42 6.71 4.47
CA PRO A 140 12.23 6.29 3.74
C PRO A 140 12.27 6.83 2.31
N ARG A 141 11.84 5.98 1.37
CA ARG A 141 11.86 6.32 -0.05
C ARG A 141 10.72 5.67 -0.81
N LEU A 142 10.28 6.30 -1.87
CA LEU A 142 9.44 5.69 -2.89
C LEU A 142 10.33 5.36 -4.08
N ILE A 143 10.33 4.10 -4.50
CA ILE A 143 11.14 3.61 -5.63
C ILE A 143 10.25 3.06 -6.73
N GLU A 144 10.70 3.19 -7.98
CA GLU A 144 10.18 2.46 -9.13
C GLU A 144 11.23 1.49 -9.62
N VAL A 145 10.82 0.23 -9.76
CA VAL A 145 11.69 -0.85 -10.22
C VAL A 145 11.15 -1.51 -11.48
N THR A 146 12.05 -1.95 -12.36
CA THR A 146 11.69 -2.76 -13.52
C THR A 146 11.30 -4.19 -13.10
N PRO A 147 10.73 -5.01 -14.00
CA PRO A 147 10.47 -6.43 -13.71
C PRO A 147 11.73 -7.21 -13.31
N GLU A 148 12.90 -6.82 -13.81
CA GLU A 148 14.22 -7.42 -13.48
C GLU A 148 14.78 -6.93 -12.14
N GLY A 149 14.06 -6.02 -11.46
CA GLY A 149 14.44 -5.50 -10.14
C GLY A 149 15.39 -4.31 -10.15
N LYS A 150 15.65 -3.69 -11.32
CA LYS A 150 16.48 -2.48 -11.39
C LYS A 150 15.68 -1.26 -10.96
N THR A 151 16.16 -0.50 -9.97
CA THR A 151 15.63 0.82 -9.64
C THR A 151 15.93 1.81 -10.75
N ILE A 152 14.88 2.45 -11.28
CA ILE A 152 14.97 3.43 -12.38
C ILE A 152 14.55 4.83 -11.96
N TRP A 153 13.89 4.96 -10.82
CA TRP A 153 13.50 6.23 -10.22
C TRP A 153 13.32 6.04 -8.71
N GLU A 154 13.68 7.06 -7.94
CA GLU A 154 13.39 7.12 -6.51
C GLU A 154 13.18 8.56 -6.05
N ILE A 155 12.49 8.74 -4.93
CA ILE A 155 12.46 9.97 -4.16
C ILE A 155 12.69 9.65 -2.69
N SER A 156 13.57 10.41 -2.05
CA SER A 156 14.00 10.26 -0.67
C SER A 156 14.17 11.61 0.02
N ASN A 157 14.57 11.62 1.28
CA ASN A 157 14.84 12.86 2.01
C ASN A 157 15.90 13.76 1.35
N ALA A 158 16.85 13.19 0.62
CA ALA A 158 17.89 13.96 -0.08
C ALA A 158 17.32 14.83 -1.21
N ASP A 159 16.19 14.41 -1.78
CA ASP A 159 15.55 15.08 -2.93
C ASP A 159 14.61 16.23 -2.50
N ILE A 160 14.14 16.22 -1.24
CA ILE A 160 13.11 17.13 -0.73
C ILE A 160 13.57 17.83 0.57
N PRO A 161 14.63 18.65 0.53
CA PRO A 161 15.16 19.33 1.71
C PRO A 161 14.09 20.19 2.38
N GLY A 162 14.04 20.15 3.71
CA GLY A 162 13.03 20.88 4.49
C GLY A 162 11.66 20.21 4.61
N LYS A 163 11.47 19.03 3.97
CA LYS A 163 10.23 18.23 4.05
C LYS A 163 10.55 16.79 4.47
N PRO A 164 11.09 16.56 5.69
CA PRO A 164 11.62 15.25 6.06
C PRO A 164 10.53 14.19 6.14
N LEU A 165 10.68 13.14 5.35
CA LEU A 165 9.93 11.90 5.50
C LEU A 165 10.47 11.16 6.73
N LYS A 166 9.57 10.55 7.49
CA LYS A 166 9.89 9.70 8.65
C LYS A 166 9.52 8.24 8.40
N PHE A 167 8.40 8.04 7.71
CA PHE A 167 7.93 6.71 7.37
C PHE A 167 6.94 6.79 6.21
N LEU A 168 7.26 6.20 5.07
CA LEU A 168 6.32 6.13 3.95
C LEU A 168 5.26 5.06 4.21
N GLY A 169 4.07 5.50 4.67
CA GLY A 169 2.94 4.61 4.95
C GLY A 169 2.24 4.16 3.68
N GLY A 170 1.99 5.07 2.76
CA GLY A 170 1.27 4.81 1.53
C GLY A 170 1.50 5.89 0.47
N PHE A 171 1.02 5.61 -0.72
CA PHE A 171 1.06 6.57 -1.82
C PHE A 171 -0.07 6.31 -2.81
N GLN A 172 -0.35 7.31 -3.65
CA GLN A 172 -1.13 7.21 -4.87
C GLN A 172 -0.32 7.80 -6.02
N TYR A 173 -0.20 7.08 -7.13
CA TYR A 173 0.45 7.53 -8.35
C TYR A 173 -0.59 7.90 -9.40
N PHE A 174 -0.38 9.03 -10.07
CA PHE A 174 -1.20 9.50 -11.17
C PHE A 174 -0.44 9.35 -12.49
N SER A 175 -1.15 8.96 -13.57
CA SER A 175 -0.51 8.73 -14.88
C SER A 175 0.09 10.00 -15.51
N ASP A 176 -0.18 11.16 -14.95
CA ASP A 176 0.46 12.43 -15.32
C ASP A 176 1.82 12.65 -14.64
N GLY A 177 2.31 11.66 -13.90
CA GLY A 177 3.62 11.67 -13.25
C GLY A 177 3.65 12.18 -11.81
N ARG A 178 2.50 12.56 -11.24
CA ARG A 178 2.42 13.02 -9.85
C ARG A 178 2.26 11.86 -8.87
N PHE A 179 2.78 12.07 -7.67
CA PHE A 179 2.64 11.15 -6.53
C PHE A 179 2.04 11.91 -5.35
N LEU A 180 1.02 11.34 -4.74
CA LEU A 180 0.51 11.76 -3.45
C LEU A 180 1.05 10.79 -2.41
N ILE A 181 1.88 11.25 -1.47
CA ILE A 181 2.67 10.42 -0.54
C ILE A 181 2.26 10.75 0.89
N THR A 182 1.99 9.72 1.70
CA THR A 182 1.78 9.88 3.14
C THR A 182 3.07 9.66 3.91
N ASN A 183 3.29 10.51 4.90
CA ASN A 183 4.38 10.44 5.85
C ASN A 183 3.83 10.11 7.23
N TRP A 184 3.89 8.84 7.63
CA TRP A 184 3.40 8.43 8.93
C TRP A 184 4.41 8.78 10.03
N THR A 185 3.95 9.48 11.07
CA THR A 185 4.79 9.96 12.16
C THR A 185 4.42 9.36 13.51
N GLY A 186 3.65 8.25 13.52
CA GLY A 186 3.12 7.66 14.74
C GLY A 186 4.15 7.12 15.74
N HIS A 187 5.34 6.72 15.27
CA HIS A 187 6.44 6.29 16.15
C HIS A 187 7.33 7.45 16.63
N VAL A 188 7.18 8.62 16.06
CA VAL A 188 7.93 9.83 16.42
C VAL A 188 6.96 10.99 16.49
N ASN A 189 7.23 11.95 17.37
CA ASN A 189 6.43 13.16 17.46
C ASN A 189 7.32 14.37 17.14
N PRO A 190 7.69 14.60 15.88
CA PRO A 190 8.54 15.71 15.50
C PRO A 190 7.83 17.04 15.78
N LYS A 191 8.58 18.09 16.09
CA LYS A 191 8.04 19.46 16.26
C LYS A 191 7.34 19.93 15.00
N GLU A 192 7.95 19.63 13.84
CA GLU A 192 7.39 19.90 12.51
C GLU A 192 6.94 18.59 11.89
N LYS A 193 5.68 18.53 11.49
CA LYS A 193 5.05 17.35 10.90
C LYS A 193 4.70 17.61 9.45
N VAL A 194 5.32 16.89 8.56
CA VAL A 194 4.83 16.74 7.19
C VAL A 194 3.93 15.51 7.16
N HIS A 195 2.64 15.69 6.89
CA HIS A 195 1.67 14.59 6.84
C HIS A 195 1.54 14.01 5.44
N LEU A 196 1.53 14.88 4.43
CA LEU A 196 1.26 14.56 3.05
C LEU A 196 2.09 15.42 2.13
N LEU A 197 2.58 14.83 1.05
CA LEU A 197 3.25 15.50 -0.06
C LEU A 197 2.59 15.16 -1.38
N LEU A 198 2.40 16.16 -2.24
CA LEU A 198 2.18 15.99 -3.66
C LEU A 198 3.48 16.37 -4.37
N VAL A 199 4.07 15.42 -5.08
CA VAL A 199 5.32 15.60 -5.82
C VAL A 199 5.18 15.15 -7.27
N ASP A 200 6.00 15.70 -8.15
CA ASP A 200 6.08 15.26 -9.54
C ASP A 200 7.26 14.28 -9.78
N ARG A 201 7.39 13.82 -11.02
CA ARG A 201 8.49 12.93 -11.44
C ARG A 201 9.86 13.61 -11.39
N GLN A 202 9.91 14.94 -11.47
CA GLN A 202 11.11 15.73 -11.34
C GLN A 202 11.48 15.99 -9.87
N LYS A 203 10.68 15.43 -8.93
CA LYS A 203 10.83 15.52 -7.48
C LYS A 203 10.54 16.92 -6.91
N ASN A 204 9.84 17.77 -7.67
CA ASN A 204 9.35 19.04 -7.16
C ASN A 204 8.18 18.79 -6.20
N VAL A 205 8.21 19.44 -5.03
CA VAL A 205 7.08 19.46 -4.09
C VAL A 205 6.06 20.48 -4.60
N LEU A 206 4.92 19.98 -5.09
CA LEU A 206 3.82 20.79 -5.62
C LEU A 206 2.87 21.24 -4.52
N TYR A 207 2.74 20.42 -3.46
CA TYR A 207 1.91 20.71 -2.29
C TYR A 207 2.44 19.93 -1.09
N SER A 208 2.30 20.50 0.10
CA SER A 208 2.52 19.81 1.37
C SER A 208 1.43 20.14 2.38
N LEU A 209 1.00 19.16 3.15
CA LEU A 209 0.12 19.32 4.30
C LEU A 209 0.96 19.12 5.56
N GLU A 210 1.08 20.19 6.34
CA GLU A 210 2.01 20.25 7.46
C GLU A 210 1.34 20.80 8.71
N ASN A 211 1.83 20.38 9.87
CA ASN A 211 1.52 20.98 11.18
C ASN A 211 0.01 21.16 11.45
N THR A 212 -0.82 20.19 10.97
CA THR A 212 -2.26 20.19 11.18
C THR A 212 -2.58 19.45 12.48
N PRO A 213 -2.91 20.15 13.57
CA PRO A 213 -3.08 19.51 14.89
C PRO A 213 -4.19 18.44 14.93
N GLU A 214 -5.20 18.59 14.07
CA GLU A 214 -6.34 17.68 13.96
C GLU A 214 -5.93 16.33 13.34
N LEU A 215 -4.85 16.31 12.56
CA LEU A 215 -4.29 15.11 11.97
C LEU A 215 -3.19 14.56 12.86
N GLN A 216 -3.44 13.44 13.51
CA GLN A 216 -2.43 12.78 14.34
C GLN A 216 -1.40 12.06 13.48
N THR A 217 -1.85 11.14 12.62
CA THR A 217 -1.01 10.34 11.71
C THR A 217 -1.76 9.98 10.44
N MET A 218 -1.05 9.90 9.32
CA MET A 218 -1.61 9.47 8.03
C MET A 218 -0.79 8.29 7.50
N SER A 219 -1.38 7.11 7.44
CA SER A 219 -0.73 5.90 6.91
C SER A 219 -1.11 5.60 5.47
N SER A 220 -2.21 6.18 4.98
CA SER A 220 -2.75 5.90 3.66
C SER A 220 -3.45 7.14 3.11
N VAL A 221 -3.52 7.27 1.80
CA VAL A 221 -4.17 8.37 1.09
C VAL A 221 -4.84 7.88 -0.17
N TYR A 222 -5.97 8.48 -0.48
CA TYR A 222 -6.68 8.33 -1.74
C TYR A 222 -7.36 9.64 -2.11
N SER A 223 -7.01 10.21 -3.27
CA SER A 223 -7.74 11.35 -3.84
C SER A 223 -8.90 10.85 -4.68
N THR A 224 -10.09 11.32 -4.36
CA THR A 224 -11.30 11.06 -5.14
C THR A 224 -11.40 11.95 -6.37
N ASP A 225 -10.73 13.09 -6.35
CA ASP A 225 -10.73 14.06 -7.43
C ASP A 225 -9.48 13.84 -8.29
N LYS A 226 -9.72 13.57 -9.57
CA LYS A 226 -8.66 13.32 -10.55
C LYS A 226 -8.89 14.23 -11.74
N PRO A 227 -7.83 14.78 -12.34
CA PRO A 227 -7.96 15.47 -13.62
C PRO A 227 -8.54 14.54 -14.68
N ALA A 228 -9.34 15.08 -15.60
CA ALA A 228 -9.91 14.28 -16.68
C ALA A 228 -8.81 13.58 -17.48
N GLY A 229 -9.00 12.29 -17.76
CA GLY A 229 -8.05 11.48 -18.53
C GLY A 229 -6.83 10.99 -17.73
N VAL A 230 -6.71 11.31 -16.43
CA VAL A 230 -5.61 10.85 -15.60
C VAL A 230 -6.00 9.55 -14.86
N ALA A 231 -5.26 8.47 -15.11
CA ALA A 231 -5.39 7.23 -14.34
C ALA A 231 -4.67 7.37 -12.98
N SER A 232 -5.10 6.60 -12.00
CA SER A 232 -4.43 6.57 -10.68
C SER A 232 -4.21 5.13 -10.22
N TYR A 233 -3.12 4.95 -9.50
CA TYR A 233 -2.61 3.67 -9.01
C TYR A 233 -2.24 3.81 -7.54
N HIS A 234 -2.64 2.84 -6.71
CA HIS A 234 -2.39 2.81 -5.27
C HIS A 234 -2.51 1.40 -4.70
#